data_4aa31b92ebb5303799c6443e71737ed3
#
_entry.id   4aa31b92ebb5303799c6443e71737ed3
#
_cell.length_a   1.000
_cell.length_b   1.000
_cell.length_c   1.000
_cell.angle_alpha   90.00
_cell.angle_beta   90.00
_cell.angle_gamma   90.00
#
_symmetry.space_group_name_H-M   'P 1'
#
loop_
_entity.id
_entity.type
_entity.pdbx_description
1 polymer ?
#
loop_
_entity_poly.entity_id
_entity_poly.type
_entity_poly.pdbx_seq_one_letter_code
_entity_poly.pdbx_strand_id
1 'polypeptide(L)'
;MKNIGGKVLASGGFGCVFSPALKCEGETKRAKGKISKLMSEKHANEEYQEIVSLKTKLDTIKNYRDYFLIYDATLCKPDRLKSTDLTEFSRTCTALPKHNITKANINSNLDKLMSLNIPNGGLPVDDYIYENGSFEKLYEIHNSLFKLLRKGIVPMNSKNIYHCDIKDSNILLDESSGDLKARLIDWGLSTEYVPFENNPFPKTWRNRPFQFNVPFSVVIFSDSFVEKYTKYLKDGGLPEETPLKPFVIDYINFWMKERGAGHYKFINEIMFTLFSNSLTSISEGSKPQVIETQITMDYIVNYIVDVLVHFTKFKEDGTLNLREYLDTVFIQVVDVWGFISVYYPMIELLGNSYARLTKQELKIFNQIQFIFVEYLYNPRHEPIDMAMLYSDLKDLGNLIHIKLRGKKKTTSVSESSSKSSSLNSLSSKKSSSKSSSSKSLPAQKPDKASGIKNNKTRKYRGERSSISFKRKPPPKRFKNPVFLSIK
;
A
#
# COMPACT_ATOMS: atom_id res chain seq x y z
N MET A 1 -15.84 -4.11 -30.79
CA MET A 1 -15.06 -3.39 -29.77
C MET A 1 -14.17 -2.39 -30.47
N LYS A 2 -14.35 -1.08 -30.25
CA LYS A 2 -13.47 -0.05 -30.79
C LYS A 2 -12.06 -0.28 -30.19
N ASN A 3 -11.05 -0.38 -31.05
CA ASN A 3 -9.63 -0.39 -30.61
C ASN A 3 -9.33 0.93 -29.90
N ILE A 4 -9.55 0.97 -28.60
CA ILE A 4 -9.15 2.10 -27.77
C ILE A 4 -7.64 1.98 -27.65
N GLY A 5 -6.90 2.98 -28.14
CA GLY A 5 -5.44 3.04 -28.02
C GLY A 5 -5.01 3.01 -26.57
N GLY A 6 -3.80 2.56 -26.30
CA GLY A 6 -3.24 2.52 -24.95
C GLY A 6 -3.08 3.93 -24.40
N LYS A 7 -3.70 4.23 -23.26
CA LYS A 7 -3.45 5.48 -22.51
C LYS A 7 -2.39 5.25 -21.46
N VAL A 8 -1.72 6.30 -21.03
CA VAL A 8 -0.84 6.23 -19.88
C VAL A 8 -1.66 6.05 -18.61
N LEU A 9 -1.39 4.98 -17.86
CA LEU A 9 -2.05 4.68 -16.59
C LEU A 9 -1.29 5.25 -15.39
N ALA A 10 0.03 5.04 -15.37
CA ALA A 10 0.87 5.37 -14.24
C ALA A 10 2.29 5.74 -14.69
N SER A 11 3.06 6.33 -13.77
CA SER A 11 4.49 6.56 -13.92
C SER A 11 5.23 5.96 -12.73
N GLY A 12 6.17 5.07 -13.00
CA GLY A 12 7.14 4.58 -12.02
C GLY A 12 8.39 5.45 -11.99
N GLY A 13 9.43 5.00 -11.28
CA GLY A 13 10.71 5.71 -11.17
C GLY A 13 11.45 5.86 -12.51
N PHE A 14 11.39 4.84 -13.36
CA PHE A 14 12.21 4.73 -14.58
C PHE A 14 11.37 4.67 -15.87
N GLY A 15 10.04 4.58 -15.79
CA GLY A 15 9.21 4.43 -16.99
C GLY A 15 7.75 4.75 -16.76
N CYS A 16 6.97 4.69 -17.85
CA CYS A 16 5.55 4.98 -17.83
C CYS A 16 4.76 3.77 -18.29
N VAL A 17 3.63 3.48 -17.62
CA VAL A 17 2.78 2.32 -17.85
C VAL A 17 1.65 2.67 -18.79
N PHE A 18 1.45 1.84 -19.81
CA PHE A 18 0.41 2.00 -20.85
C PHE A 18 -0.57 0.83 -20.81
N SER A 19 -1.86 1.10 -20.94
CA SER A 19 -2.89 0.07 -21.09
C SER A 19 -3.89 0.46 -22.19
N PRO A 20 -4.25 -0.48 -23.09
CA PRO A 20 -3.63 -1.80 -23.31
C PRO A 20 -2.16 -1.68 -23.74
N ALA A 21 -1.46 -2.81 -23.76
CA ALA A 21 -0.04 -2.87 -24.15
C ALA A 21 0.25 -2.12 -25.44
N LEU A 22 1.43 -1.49 -25.52
CA LEU A 22 1.92 -0.87 -26.74
C LEU A 22 2.16 -1.95 -27.82
N LYS A 23 2.08 -1.57 -29.06
CA LYS A 23 2.39 -2.45 -30.18
C LYS A 23 3.92 -2.57 -30.30
N CYS A 24 4.43 -3.78 -30.43
CA CYS A 24 5.83 -4.03 -30.74
C CYS A 24 6.12 -3.82 -32.24
N GLU A 25 7.33 -3.38 -32.55
CA GLU A 25 7.83 -3.26 -33.92
C GLU A 25 7.74 -4.62 -34.66
N GLY A 26 7.28 -4.64 -35.87
CA GLY A 26 7.07 -5.86 -36.65
C GLY A 26 5.80 -6.65 -36.32
N GLU A 27 5.14 -6.39 -35.22
CA GLU A 27 3.90 -7.06 -34.84
C GLU A 27 2.68 -6.41 -35.54
N THR A 28 1.65 -7.21 -35.84
CA THR A 28 0.40 -6.69 -36.38
C THR A 28 -0.59 -6.23 -35.32
N LYS A 29 -0.54 -6.82 -34.14
CA LYS A 29 -1.49 -6.59 -33.04
C LYS A 29 -0.77 -6.31 -31.73
N ARG A 30 -1.47 -5.65 -30.80
CA ARG A 30 -1.01 -5.48 -29.42
C ARG A 30 -1.13 -6.80 -28.63
N ALA A 31 -0.26 -7.01 -27.68
CA ALA A 31 -0.36 -8.16 -26.78
C ALA A 31 -1.66 -8.10 -25.95
N LYS A 32 -2.54 -9.10 -26.16
CA LYS A 32 -3.84 -9.16 -25.49
C LYS A 32 -3.68 -9.44 -23.99
N GLY A 33 -4.42 -8.71 -23.14
CA GLY A 33 -4.41 -8.91 -21.70
C GLY A 33 -3.11 -8.45 -21.03
N LYS A 34 -2.27 -7.67 -21.73
CA LYS A 34 -1.04 -7.10 -21.20
C LYS A 34 -1.09 -5.58 -21.11
N ILE A 35 -0.22 -5.05 -20.28
CA ILE A 35 0.18 -3.65 -20.19
C ILE A 35 1.65 -3.52 -20.63
N SER A 36 2.07 -2.31 -20.97
CA SER A 36 3.47 -2.02 -21.32
C SER A 36 4.06 -1.02 -20.35
N LYS A 37 5.23 -1.32 -19.80
CA LYS A 37 6.08 -0.35 -19.12
C LYS A 37 7.14 0.12 -20.12
N LEU A 38 7.03 1.39 -20.56
CA LEU A 38 7.94 2.00 -21.52
C LEU A 38 9.03 2.76 -20.77
N MET A 39 10.28 2.41 -21.03
CA MET A 39 11.43 2.97 -20.33
C MET A 39 12.68 2.93 -21.22
N SER A 40 13.80 3.48 -20.73
CA SER A 40 15.06 3.37 -21.44
C SER A 40 15.46 1.91 -21.64
N GLU A 41 16.19 1.62 -22.70
CA GLU A 41 16.64 0.27 -23.04
C GLU A 41 17.41 -0.39 -21.87
N LYS A 42 18.30 0.39 -21.21
CA LYS A 42 19.07 -0.09 -20.07
C LYS A 42 18.14 -0.58 -18.94
N HIS A 43 17.24 0.26 -18.48
CA HIS A 43 16.34 -0.09 -17.36
C HIS A 43 15.36 -1.19 -17.73
N ALA A 44 14.90 -1.23 -18.98
CA ALA A 44 14.02 -2.29 -19.46
C ALA A 44 14.70 -3.66 -19.45
N ASN A 45 15.96 -3.72 -19.87
CA ASN A 45 16.75 -4.95 -19.82
C ASN A 45 17.03 -5.37 -18.39
N GLU A 46 17.42 -4.45 -17.52
CA GLU A 46 17.68 -4.72 -16.09
C GLU A 46 16.43 -5.31 -15.44
N GLU A 47 15.27 -4.65 -15.56
CA GLU A 47 14.01 -5.12 -14.97
C GLU A 47 13.53 -6.45 -15.57
N TYR A 48 13.72 -6.66 -16.86
CA TYR A 48 13.38 -7.95 -17.51
C TYR A 48 14.24 -9.09 -17.00
N GLN A 49 15.56 -8.89 -16.87
CA GLN A 49 16.48 -9.92 -16.34
C GLN A 49 16.17 -10.25 -14.88
N GLU A 50 15.81 -9.24 -14.07
CA GLU A 50 15.37 -9.43 -12.71
C GLU A 50 14.10 -10.29 -12.64
N ILE A 51 13.07 -9.99 -13.45
CA ILE A 51 11.85 -10.80 -13.56
C ILE A 51 12.16 -12.25 -13.94
N VAL A 52 13.05 -12.47 -14.91
CA VAL A 52 13.44 -13.82 -15.37
C VAL A 52 14.17 -14.57 -14.25
N SER A 53 15.11 -13.93 -13.56
CA SER A 53 15.84 -14.51 -12.44
C SER A 53 14.91 -14.91 -11.30
N LEU A 54 14.05 -13.99 -10.85
CA LEU A 54 13.09 -14.23 -9.77
C LEU A 54 12.09 -15.33 -10.12
N LYS A 55 11.63 -15.35 -11.38
CA LYS A 55 10.68 -16.38 -11.83
C LYS A 55 11.22 -17.79 -11.61
N THR A 56 12.48 -18.06 -11.96
CA THR A 56 13.09 -19.42 -11.83
C THR A 56 13.09 -19.94 -10.39
N LYS A 57 13.04 -19.06 -9.40
CA LYS A 57 13.03 -19.40 -7.97
C LYS A 57 11.62 -19.43 -7.39
N LEU A 58 10.80 -18.49 -7.79
CA LEU A 58 9.45 -18.34 -7.26
C LEU A 58 8.44 -19.29 -7.91
N ASP A 59 8.70 -19.83 -9.11
CA ASP A 59 7.83 -20.81 -9.76
C ASP A 59 7.75 -22.15 -9.03
N THR A 60 8.71 -22.44 -8.15
CA THR A 60 8.67 -23.58 -7.22
C THR A 60 7.64 -23.42 -6.10
N ILE A 61 7.09 -22.19 -5.88
CA ILE A 61 5.99 -21.94 -4.94
C ILE A 61 4.68 -22.38 -5.59
N LYS A 62 3.95 -23.25 -4.90
CA LYS A 62 2.68 -23.78 -5.39
C LYS A 62 1.71 -22.63 -5.78
N ASN A 63 1.26 -22.64 -7.03
CA ASN A 63 0.37 -21.62 -7.60
C ASN A 63 0.97 -20.20 -7.58
N TYR A 64 2.27 -20.05 -7.78
CA TYR A 64 2.97 -18.75 -7.75
C TYR A 64 2.32 -17.67 -8.59
N ARG A 65 1.68 -18.01 -9.71
CA ARG A 65 0.95 -17.08 -10.59
C ARG A 65 -0.26 -16.43 -9.91
N ASP A 66 -0.74 -16.99 -8.81
CA ASP A 66 -1.81 -16.38 -8.01
C ASP A 66 -1.30 -15.26 -7.09
N TYR A 67 0.05 -15.19 -6.88
CA TYR A 67 0.68 -14.30 -5.91
C TYR A 67 1.69 -13.32 -6.51
N PHE A 68 2.31 -13.68 -7.64
CA PHE A 68 3.40 -12.90 -8.25
C PHE A 68 3.15 -12.66 -9.72
N LEU A 69 3.25 -11.40 -10.15
CA LEU A 69 3.06 -11.01 -11.54
C LEU A 69 4.41 -10.99 -12.30
N ILE A 70 5.12 -12.11 -12.27
CA ILE A 70 6.46 -12.30 -12.86
C ILE A 70 6.48 -13.29 -14.03
N TYR A 71 5.33 -13.63 -14.59
CA TYR A 71 5.19 -14.59 -15.69
C TYR A 71 4.80 -13.87 -16.99
N ASP A 72 5.08 -14.54 -18.12
CA ASP A 72 4.70 -14.06 -19.46
C ASP A 72 5.19 -12.64 -19.78
N ALA A 73 6.25 -12.17 -19.12
CA ALA A 73 6.93 -10.93 -19.46
C ALA A 73 7.63 -11.07 -20.82
N THR A 74 7.53 -10.03 -21.65
CA THR A 74 8.21 -9.97 -22.94
C THR A 74 8.77 -8.57 -23.17
N LEU A 75 9.96 -8.51 -23.75
CA LEU A 75 10.66 -7.26 -24.06
C LEU A 75 10.68 -7.05 -25.56
N CYS A 76 10.33 -5.84 -26.03
CA CYS A 76 10.36 -5.50 -27.45
C CYS A 76 10.62 -4.02 -27.70
N LYS A 77 11.10 -3.67 -28.89
CA LYS A 77 11.09 -2.29 -29.38
C LYS A 77 9.62 -1.86 -29.61
N PRO A 78 9.20 -0.68 -29.12
CA PRO A 78 7.86 -0.18 -29.36
C PRO A 78 7.71 0.27 -30.82
N ASP A 79 6.58 -0.06 -31.45
CA ASP A 79 6.18 0.56 -32.72
C ASP A 79 5.79 2.02 -32.51
N ARG A 80 5.65 2.79 -33.57
CA ARG A 80 5.25 4.20 -33.49
C ARG A 80 3.98 4.39 -32.69
N LEU A 81 4.07 5.20 -31.64
CA LEU A 81 2.95 5.51 -30.74
C LEU A 81 1.94 6.41 -31.46
N LYS A 82 0.66 6.04 -31.39
CA LYS A 82 -0.45 6.82 -31.92
C LYS A 82 -0.84 7.95 -30.99
N SER A 83 -1.56 8.94 -31.48
CA SER A 83 -2.09 10.02 -30.60
C SER A 83 -2.94 9.49 -29.44
N THR A 84 -3.67 8.39 -29.69
CA THR A 84 -4.45 7.70 -28.65
C THR A 84 -3.58 7.09 -27.54
N ASP A 85 -2.39 6.60 -27.86
CA ASP A 85 -1.43 6.07 -26.88
C ASP A 85 -0.86 7.18 -25.98
N LEU A 86 -0.79 8.38 -26.51
CA LEU A 86 -0.27 9.56 -25.83
C LEU A 86 -1.36 10.36 -25.08
N THR A 87 -2.56 9.78 -24.94
CA THR A 87 -3.59 10.32 -24.06
C THR A 87 -3.09 10.29 -22.61
N GLU A 88 -3.28 11.39 -21.88
CA GLU A 88 -2.81 11.57 -20.50
C GLU A 88 -1.27 11.58 -20.31
N PHE A 89 -0.48 11.46 -21.38
CA PHE A 89 0.98 11.37 -21.27
C PHE A 89 1.58 12.53 -20.47
N SER A 90 1.28 13.77 -20.83
CA SER A 90 1.86 14.95 -20.15
C SER A 90 1.42 15.13 -18.70
N ARG A 91 0.28 14.54 -18.33
CA ARG A 91 -0.25 14.61 -16.96
C ARG A 91 0.30 13.48 -16.09
N THR A 92 0.43 12.29 -16.64
CA THR A 92 0.66 11.07 -15.87
C THR A 92 2.09 10.55 -15.99
N CYS A 93 2.72 10.64 -17.15
CA CYS A 93 4.09 10.19 -17.36
C CYS A 93 5.07 11.23 -16.85
N THR A 94 5.72 10.97 -15.71
CA THR A 94 6.72 11.87 -15.12
C THR A 94 8.15 11.36 -15.27
N ALA A 95 8.35 10.07 -15.53
CA ALA A 95 9.67 9.45 -15.64
C ALA A 95 10.40 9.84 -16.93
N LEU A 96 9.75 9.64 -18.08
CA LEU A 96 10.37 9.90 -19.39
C LEU A 96 10.74 11.37 -19.60
N PRO A 97 9.92 12.37 -19.18
CA PRO A 97 10.31 13.79 -19.29
C PRO A 97 11.58 14.15 -18.54
N LYS A 98 11.95 13.47 -17.46
CA LYS A 98 13.24 13.66 -16.76
C LYS A 98 14.44 13.35 -17.65
N HIS A 99 14.23 12.56 -18.69
CA HIS A 99 15.23 12.21 -19.70
C HIS A 99 14.98 12.94 -21.04
N ASN A 100 14.30 14.09 -21.01
CA ASN A 100 13.96 14.91 -22.18
C ASN A 100 13.08 14.19 -23.22
N ILE A 101 12.36 13.12 -22.85
CA ILE A 101 11.42 12.41 -23.71
C ILE A 101 10.00 12.84 -23.33
N THR A 102 9.43 13.68 -24.21
CA THR A 102 8.13 14.31 -24.02
C THR A 102 7.11 13.75 -25.01
N LYS A 103 5.83 14.09 -24.82
CA LYS A 103 4.76 13.76 -25.78
C LYS A 103 5.08 14.18 -27.22
N ALA A 104 5.77 15.32 -27.39
CA ALA A 104 6.06 15.88 -28.72
C ALA A 104 7.17 15.11 -29.44
N ASN A 105 8.17 14.59 -28.72
CA ASN A 105 9.38 14.00 -29.31
C ASN A 105 9.53 12.49 -29.09
N ILE A 106 8.60 11.83 -28.40
CA ILE A 106 8.73 10.41 -28.04
C ILE A 106 8.91 9.52 -29.28
N ASN A 107 8.19 9.78 -30.35
CA ASN A 107 8.30 9.01 -31.58
C ASN A 107 9.63 9.19 -32.34
N SER A 108 10.37 10.23 -32.03
CA SER A 108 11.74 10.47 -32.55
C SER A 108 12.83 9.92 -31.66
N ASN A 109 12.47 9.28 -30.51
CA ASN A 109 13.37 8.70 -29.54
C ASN A 109 13.03 7.23 -29.23
N LEU A 110 12.26 6.55 -30.09
CA LEU A 110 11.88 5.14 -29.86
C LEU A 110 13.08 4.20 -29.92
N ASP A 111 14.12 4.58 -30.64
CA ASP A 111 15.42 3.88 -30.69
C ASP A 111 16.05 3.71 -29.30
N LYS A 112 15.82 4.66 -28.40
CA LYS A 112 16.35 4.67 -27.00
C LYS A 112 15.45 3.96 -26.01
N LEU A 113 14.27 3.52 -26.43
CA LEU A 113 13.22 2.98 -25.58
C LEU A 113 12.96 1.50 -25.86
N MET A 114 12.57 0.80 -24.78
CA MET A 114 12.04 -0.55 -24.84
C MET A 114 10.69 -0.62 -24.12
N SER A 115 9.84 -1.51 -24.60
CA SER A 115 8.56 -1.85 -23.98
C SER A 115 8.66 -3.18 -23.29
N LEU A 116 8.53 -3.17 -21.97
CA LEU A 116 8.37 -4.37 -21.15
C LEU A 116 6.87 -4.67 -21.05
N ASN A 117 6.42 -5.72 -21.73
CA ASN A 117 5.02 -6.13 -21.73
C ASN A 117 4.82 -7.22 -20.66
N ILE A 118 3.96 -6.94 -19.71
CA ILE A 118 3.60 -7.83 -18.60
C ILE A 118 2.08 -8.03 -18.54
N PRO A 119 1.57 -9.11 -17.93
CA PRO A 119 0.14 -9.30 -17.76
C PRO A 119 -0.50 -8.12 -17.03
N ASN A 120 -1.74 -7.78 -17.40
CA ASN A 120 -2.53 -6.82 -16.63
C ASN A 120 -2.97 -7.49 -15.33
N GLY A 121 -2.56 -6.96 -14.20
CA GLY A 121 -2.85 -7.51 -12.87
C GLY A 121 -4.05 -6.87 -12.17
N GLY A 122 -4.81 -6.00 -12.84
CA GLY A 122 -5.93 -5.29 -12.24
C GLY A 122 -5.56 -3.92 -11.68
N LEU A 123 -6.15 -3.53 -10.54
CA LEU A 123 -5.94 -2.23 -9.90
C LEU A 123 -5.08 -2.35 -8.64
N PRO A 124 -4.27 -1.35 -8.30
CA PRO A 124 -3.64 -1.24 -6.99
C PRO A 124 -4.66 -1.32 -5.86
N VAL A 125 -4.25 -1.82 -4.68
CA VAL A 125 -5.16 -2.02 -3.54
C VAL A 125 -5.84 -0.73 -3.12
N ASP A 126 -5.10 0.39 -3.08
CA ASP A 126 -5.64 1.70 -2.73
C ASP A 126 -6.71 2.16 -3.72
N ASP A 127 -6.41 2.13 -5.03
CA ASP A 127 -7.36 2.52 -6.08
C ASP A 127 -8.61 1.61 -6.05
N TYR A 128 -8.41 0.29 -5.86
CA TYR A 128 -9.52 -0.65 -5.79
C TYR A 128 -10.44 -0.40 -4.59
N ILE A 129 -9.89 -0.09 -3.41
CA ILE A 129 -10.66 0.24 -2.21
C ILE A 129 -11.45 1.54 -2.42
N TYR A 130 -10.84 2.57 -3.02
CA TYR A 130 -11.53 3.84 -3.28
C TYR A 130 -12.66 3.70 -4.31
N GLU A 131 -12.51 2.83 -5.30
CA GLU A 131 -13.56 2.57 -6.30
C GLU A 131 -14.67 1.64 -5.75
N ASN A 132 -14.32 0.72 -4.84
CA ASN A 132 -15.20 -0.39 -4.43
C ASN A 132 -15.25 -0.56 -2.90
N GLY A 133 -15.36 0.52 -2.13
CA GLY A 133 -15.29 0.52 -0.67
C GLY A 133 -16.47 -0.12 0.09
N SER A 134 -17.20 -1.07 -0.50
CA SER A 134 -18.24 -1.82 0.22
C SER A 134 -17.64 -2.86 1.17
N PHE A 135 -18.34 -3.19 2.27
CA PHE A 135 -17.85 -4.20 3.23
C PHE A 135 -17.73 -5.59 2.60
N GLU A 136 -18.55 -5.90 1.60
CA GLU A 136 -18.44 -7.13 0.80
C GLU A 136 -17.08 -7.17 0.11
N LYS A 137 -16.69 -6.08 -0.55
CA LYS A 137 -15.40 -5.97 -1.22
C LYS A 137 -14.24 -5.92 -0.23
N LEU A 138 -14.36 -5.21 0.89
CA LEU A 138 -13.35 -5.22 1.94
C LEU A 138 -13.09 -6.63 2.48
N TYR A 139 -14.13 -7.47 2.58
CA TYR A 139 -13.98 -8.87 2.97
C TYR A 139 -13.23 -9.70 1.91
N GLU A 140 -13.56 -9.53 0.63
CA GLU A 140 -12.87 -10.19 -0.48
C GLU A 140 -11.39 -9.78 -0.54
N ILE A 141 -11.12 -8.46 -0.41
CA ILE A 141 -9.75 -7.91 -0.37
C ILE A 141 -8.98 -8.53 0.80
N HIS A 142 -9.54 -8.49 2.01
CA HIS A 142 -8.90 -9.06 3.19
C HIS A 142 -8.54 -10.53 3.00
N ASN A 143 -9.46 -11.35 2.51
CA ASN A 143 -9.22 -12.77 2.26
C ASN A 143 -8.11 -12.99 1.21
N SER A 144 -8.10 -12.19 0.16
CA SER A 144 -7.10 -12.27 -0.90
C SER A 144 -5.70 -11.84 -0.39
N LEU A 145 -5.62 -10.75 0.38
CA LEU A 145 -4.40 -10.31 1.04
C LEU A 145 -3.88 -11.34 2.04
N PHE A 146 -4.75 -11.89 2.89
CA PHE A 146 -4.37 -12.92 3.85
C PHE A 146 -3.86 -14.19 3.17
N LYS A 147 -4.45 -14.56 2.03
CA LYS A 147 -3.97 -15.67 1.20
C LYS A 147 -2.60 -15.35 0.59
N LEU A 148 -2.38 -14.11 0.10
CA LEU A 148 -1.09 -13.64 -0.41
C LEU A 148 0.00 -13.73 0.66
N LEU A 149 -0.26 -13.28 1.89
CA LEU A 149 0.70 -13.38 2.99
C LEU A 149 1.11 -14.84 3.23
N ARG A 150 0.13 -15.71 3.44
CA ARG A 150 0.38 -17.09 3.87
C ARG A 150 0.96 -18.00 2.79
N LYS A 151 0.59 -17.78 1.52
CA LYS A 151 0.90 -18.68 0.41
C LYS A 151 1.85 -18.07 -0.62
N GLY A 152 2.08 -16.76 -0.55
CA GLY A 152 2.99 -16.02 -1.40
C GLY A 152 4.19 -15.48 -0.63
N ILE A 153 3.99 -14.45 0.21
CA ILE A 153 5.07 -13.69 0.87
C ILE A 153 5.90 -14.56 1.81
N VAL A 154 5.27 -15.27 2.75
CA VAL A 154 6.02 -16.12 3.71
C VAL A 154 6.78 -17.24 3.00
N PRO A 155 6.21 -17.98 2.03
CA PRO A 155 6.99 -18.93 1.22
C PRO A 155 8.11 -18.29 0.40
N MET A 156 7.94 -17.05 -0.09
CA MET A 156 8.99 -16.31 -0.80
C MET A 156 10.17 -16.00 0.14
N ASN A 157 9.88 -15.47 1.33
CA ASN A 157 10.92 -15.19 2.33
C ASN A 157 11.64 -16.46 2.78
N SER A 158 10.94 -17.62 2.89
CA SER A 158 11.56 -18.89 3.21
C SER A 158 12.55 -19.40 2.13
N LYS A 159 12.54 -18.78 0.94
CA LYS A 159 13.51 -19.00 -0.14
C LYS A 159 14.61 -17.92 -0.16
N ASN A 160 14.75 -17.15 0.89
CA ASN A 160 15.70 -16.06 1.01
C ASN A 160 15.55 -14.95 -0.06
N ILE A 161 14.31 -14.78 -0.55
CA ILE A 161 13.93 -13.70 -1.45
C ILE A 161 13.05 -12.73 -0.67
N TYR A 162 13.42 -11.46 -0.68
CA TYR A 162 12.73 -10.38 0.02
C TYR A 162 12.37 -9.29 -0.97
N HIS A 163 11.10 -8.87 -0.95
CA HIS A 163 10.59 -7.85 -1.88
C HIS A 163 11.03 -6.43 -1.48
N CYS A 164 11.07 -6.15 -0.18
CA CYS A 164 11.57 -4.91 0.43
C CYS A 164 10.86 -3.61 0.03
N ASP A 165 9.76 -3.70 -0.73
CA ASP A 165 8.90 -2.56 -1.10
C ASP A 165 7.42 -2.96 -1.21
N ILE A 166 6.97 -3.87 -0.33
CA ILE A 166 5.55 -4.24 -0.28
C ILE A 166 4.75 -3.04 0.25
N LYS A 167 3.75 -2.61 -0.51
CA LYS A 167 2.81 -1.53 -0.19
C LYS A 167 1.54 -1.66 -1.03
N ASP A 168 0.53 -0.89 -0.73
CA ASP A 168 -0.77 -0.88 -1.38
C ASP A 168 -0.71 -0.70 -2.91
N SER A 169 0.20 0.18 -3.38
CA SER A 169 0.42 0.43 -4.81
C SER A 169 1.22 -0.66 -5.53
N ASN A 170 1.90 -1.55 -4.79
CA ASN A 170 2.68 -2.67 -5.32
C ASN A 170 1.97 -4.03 -5.19
N ILE A 171 0.70 -4.02 -4.79
CA ILE A 171 -0.19 -5.18 -4.85
C ILE A 171 -1.37 -4.85 -5.75
N LEU A 172 -1.56 -5.64 -6.81
CA LEU A 172 -2.69 -5.51 -7.72
C LEU A 172 -3.79 -6.51 -7.37
N LEU A 173 -5.03 -6.04 -7.45
CA LEU A 173 -6.26 -6.81 -7.25
C LEU A 173 -6.93 -7.08 -8.60
N ASP A 174 -7.04 -8.36 -8.96
CA ASP A 174 -7.57 -8.85 -10.24
C ASP A 174 -8.80 -9.73 -10.03
N GLU A 175 -9.94 -9.32 -10.60
CA GLU A 175 -11.22 -10.04 -10.59
C GLU A 175 -11.46 -10.88 -11.87
N SER A 176 -10.55 -10.85 -12.84
CA SER A 176 -10.78 -11.43 -14.18
C SER A 176 -11.07 -12.93 -14.19
N SER A 177 -10.71 -13.65 -13.13
CA SER A 177 -10.93 -15.10 -12.98
C SER A 177 -12.14 -15.48 -12.12
N GLY A 178 -12.95 -14.51 -11.71
CA GLY A 178 -14.11 -14.71 -10.82
C GLY A 178 -13.77 -14.58 -9.33
N ASP A 179 -12.62 -15.07 -8.90
CA ASP A 179 -12.10 -14.85 -7.54
C ASP A 179 -11.13 -13.67 -7.54
N LEU A 180 -11.23 -12.80 -6.52
CA LEU A 180 -10.31 -11.70 -6.35
C LEU A 180 -8.91 -12.23 -5.99
N LYS A 181 -7.89 -11.88 -6.79
CA LYS A 181 -6.49 -12.27 -6.57
C LYS A 181 -5.63 -11.06 -6.28
N ALA A 182 -4.88 -11.12 -5.20
CA ALA A 182 -3.86 -10.13 -4.84
C ALA A 182 -2.48 -10.60 -5.31
N ARG A 183 -1.78 -9.81 -6.14
CA ARG A 183 -0.47 -10.15 -6.71
C ARG A 183 0.55 -9.06 -6.52
N LEU A 184 1.75 -9.44 -6.12
CA LEU A 184 2.91 -8.55 -6.02
C LEU A 184 3.45 -8.17 -7.39
N ILE A 185 3.86 -6.89 -7.49
CA ILE A 185 4.53 -6.28 -8.64
C ILE A 185 5.69 -5.40 -8.15
N ASP A 186 6.50 -4.92 -9.09
CA ASP A 186 7.59 -3.94 -8.86
C ASP A 186 8.71 -4.47 -7.96
N TRP A 187 9.55 -5.32 -8.53
CA TRP A 187 10.63 -6.05 -7.86
C TRP A 187 11.94 -5.27 -7.76
N GLY A 188 12.01 -4.03 -8.24
CA GLY A 188 13.24 -3.24 -8.37
C GLY A 188 13.98 -2.94 -7.05
N LEU A 189 13.41 -3.26 -5.88
CA LEU A 189 14.07 -3.21 -4.58
C LEU A 189 14.22 -4.59 -3.93
N SER A 190 13.83 -5.65 -4.66
CA SER A 190 13.94 -7.01 -4.15
C SER A 190 15.41 -7.43 -3.99
N THR A 191 15.65 -8.36 -3.12
CA THR A 191 16.98 -8.89 -2.91
C THR A 191 16.93 -10.36 -2.51
N GLU A 192 17.97 -11.09 -2.91
CA GLU A 192 18.27 -12.39 -2.39
C GLU A 192 19.30 -12.24 -1.30
N TYR A 193 19.05 -12.83 -0.15
CA TYR A 193 19.93 -12.71 0.98
C TYR A 193 19.81 -13.92 1.89
N VAL A 194 20.92 -14.63 2.07
CA VAL A 194 21.01 -15.77 2.99
C VAL A 194 21.59 -15.27 4.31
N PRO A 195 20.83 -15.31 5.42
CA PRO A 195 21.33 -14.86 6.71
C PRO A 195 22.47 -15.74 7.21
N PHE A 196 23.34 -15.18 8.07
CA PHE A 196 24.47 -15.83 8.70
C PHE A 196 25.59 -16.31 7.75
N GLU A 197 25.43 -16.14 6.45
CA GLU A 197 26.51 -16.36 5.49
C GLU A 197 27.40 -15.13 5.36
N ASN A 198 28.63 -15.31 4.86
CA ASN A 198 29.57 -14.19 4.64
C ASN A 198 29.20 -13.37 3.39
N ASN A 199 27.94 -12.98 3.28
CA ASN A 199 27.41 -12.17 2.20
C ASN A 199 27.62 -10.67 2.47
N PRO A 200 27.87 -9.86 1.44
CA PRO A 200 27.88 -8.40 1.62
C PRO A 200 26.50 -7.92 2.04
N PHE A 201 26.47 -6.84 2.79
CA PHE A 201 25.21 -6.17 3.16
C PHE A 201 24.46 -5.73 1.89
N PRO A 202 23.18 -6.07 1.70
CA PRO A 202 22.43 -5.75 0.49
C PRO A 202 22.41 -4.25 0.19
N LYS A 203 22.86 -3.89 -1.02
CA LYS A 203 22.94 -2.47 -1.44
C LYS A 203 21.56 -1.79 -1.42
N THR A 204 20.51 -2.53 -1.75
CA THR A 204 19.11 -2.06 -1.77
C THR A 204 18.59 -1.67 -0.39
N TRP A 205 19.23 -2.13 0.70
CA TRP A 205 18.84 -1.79 2.07
C TRP A 205 19.66 -0.67 2.68
N ARG A 206 20.76 -0.28 2.02
CA ARG A 206 21.64 0.80 2.50
C ARG A 206 21.12 2.17 2.12
N ASN A 207 21.32 3.12 3.02
CA ASN A 207 21.07 4.56 2.78
C ASN A 207 19.64 4.88 2.33
N ARG A 208 18.64 4.10 2.79
CA ARG A 208 17.22 4.39 2.48
C ARG A 208 16.70 5.57 3.32
N PRO A 209 15.92 6.49 2.75
CA PRO A 209 15.17 7.47 3.52
C PRO A 209 14.09 6.78 4.34
N PHE A 210 13.41 7.52 5.22
CA PHE A 210 12.21 7.00 5.88
C PHE A 210 11.16 6.53 4.88
N GLN A 211 10.60 5.34 5.14
CA GLN A 211 9.53 4.75 4.34
C GLN A 211 8.49 4.15 5.30
N PHE A 212 7.21 4.27 4.96
CA PHE A 212 6.12 3.77 5.80
C PHE A 212 5.98 2.23 5.75
N ASN A 213 6.47 1.64 4.68
CA ASN A 213 6.32 0.23 4.34
C ASN A 213 7.54 -0.64 4.64
N VAL A 214 8.49 -0.13 5.41
CA VAL A 214 9.63 -0.88 5.96
C VAL A 214 9.90 -0.46 7.41
N PRO A 215 10.54 -1.30 8.24
CA PRO A 215 10.84 -0.97 9.61
C PRO A 215 11.60 0.36 9.75
N PHE A 216 11.30 1.14 10.76
CA PHE A 216 11.96 2.42 11.00
C PHE A 216 13.48 2.31 11.14
N SER A 217 13.96 1.16 11.58
CA SER A 217 15.39 0.85 11.70
C SER A 217 16.13 0.82 10.36
N VAL A 218 15.46 0.84 9.21
CA VAL A 218 16.14 0.87 7.91
C VAL A 218 17.14 2.03 7.78
N VAL A 219 16.90 3.13 8.49
CA VAL A 219 17.76 4.33 8.46
C VAL A 219 19.12 4.13 9.15
N ILE A 220 19.24 3.12 10.05
CA ILE A 220 20.51 2.81 10.71
C ILE A 220 21.47 2.02 9.80
N PHE A 221 20.99 1.48 8.70
CA PHE A 221 21.82 0.79 7.71
C PHE A 221 22.51 1.79 6.76
N SER A 222 23.31 2.67 7.33
CA SER A 222 24.06 3.69 6.60
C SER A 222 25.47 3.87 7.20
N ASP A 223 26.41 4.25 6.36
CA ASP A 223 27.78 4.53 6.82
C ASP A 223 27.81 5.71 7.81
N SER A 224 26.99 6.74 7.54
CA SER A 224 26.84 7.91 8.43
C SER A 224 26.31 7.52 9.82
N PHE A 225 25.39 6.53 9.90
CA PHE A 225 24.93 6.04 11.20
C PHE A 225 26.06 5.34 11.95
N VAL A 226 26.75 4.41 11.27
CA VAL A 226 27.85 3.64 11.88
C VAL A 226 28.94 4.59 12.40
N GLU A 227 29.33 5.60 11.62
CA GLU A 227 30.31 6.60 12.02
C GLU A 227 29.86 7.37 13.26
N LYS A 228 28.67 7.99 13.22
CA LYS A 228 28.14 8.80 14.31
C LYS A 228 27.91 7.99 15.59
N TYR A 229 27.38 6.79 15.47
CA TYR A 229 27.11 5.92 16.61
C TYR A 229 28.40 5.38 17.23
N THR A 230 29.38 4.99 16.41
CA THR A 230 30.72 4.61 16.90
C THR A 230 31.38 5.76 17.64
N LYS A 231 31.25 6.98 17.13
CA LYS A 231 31.77 8.19 17.83
C LYS A 231 31.03 8.38 19.16
N TYR A 232 29.70 8.35 19.17
CA TYR A 232 28.90 8.47 20.40
C TYR A 232 29.36 7.51 21.50
N LEU A 233 29.57 6.24 21.15
CA LEU A 233 30.04 5.23 22.12
C LEU A 233 31.49 5.47 22.58
N LYS A 234 32.40 5.92 21.68
CA LYS A 234 33.78 6.27 22.04
C LYS A 234 33.85 7.49 22.96
N ASP A 235 32.93 8.42 22.82
CA ASP A 235 32.85 9.64 23.65
C ASP A 235 32.17 9.35 25.01
N GLY A 236 31.92 8.07 25.36
CA GLY A 236 31.36 7.62 26.64
C GLY A 236 29.84 7.48 26.64
N GLY A 237 29.19 7.56 25.49
CA GLY A 237 27.76 7.29 25.35
C GLY A 237 27.43 5.82 25.66
N LEU A 238 26.30 5.57 26.33
CA LEU A 238 25.87 4.23 26.72
C LEU A 238 24.77 3.70 25.81
N PRO A 239 24.80 2.42 25.42
CA PRO A 239 23.74 1.78 24.64
C PRO A 239 22.56 1.39 25.54
N GLU A 240 22.03 2.35 26.28
CA GLU A 240 20.88 2.22 27.19
C GLU A 240 19.73 3.11 26.75
N GLU A 241 18.51 2.77 27.11
CA GLU A 241 17.29 3.44 26.63
C GLU A 241 17.34 4.97 26.79
N THR A 242 17.62 5.44 28.01
CA THR A 242 17.53 6.88 28.32
C THR A 242 18.61 7.70 27.62
N PRO A 243 19.91 7.36 27.66
CA PRO A 243 20.96 8.14 26.99
C PRO A 243 20.91 8.04 25.46
N LEU A 244 20.32 6.96 24.90
CA LEU A 244 20.21 6.81 23.45
C LEU A 244 19.12 7.71 22.82
N LYS A 245 18.05 8.06 23.53
CA LYS A 245 16.95 8.86 22.94
C LYS A 245 17.41 10.18 22.33
N PRO A 246 18.18 11.04 23.00
CA PRO A 246 18.69 12.27 22.40
C PRO A 246 19.56 12.01 21.17
N PHE A 247 20.48 11.05 21.24
CA PHE A 247 21.32 10.66 20.11
C PHE A 247 20.49 10.24 18.90
N VAL A 248 19.47 9.40 19.09
CA VAL A 248 18.60 8.92 18.00
C VAL A 248 17.77 10.06 17.42
N ILE A 249 17.26 10.98 18.23
CA ILE A 249 16.53 12.18 17.75
C ILE A 249 17.46 13.03 16.86
N ASP A 250 18.67 13.31 17.31
CA ASP A 250 19.65 14.09 16.56
C ASP A 250 20.04 13.40 15.24
N TYR A 251 20.20 12.06 15.29
CA TYR A 251 20.46 11.29 14.09
C TYR A 251 19.30 11.33 13.09
N ILE A 252 18.05 11.16 13.55
CA ILE A 252 16.84 11.24 12.70
C ILE A 252 16.79 12.60 11.99
N ASN A 253 16.98 13.70 12.73
CA ASN A 253 17.00 15.06 12.17
C ASN A 253 18.12 15.25 11.14
N PHE A 254 19.32 14.77 11.46
CA PHE A 254 20.43 14.74 10.51
C PHE A 254 20.09 13.96 9.24
N TRP A 255 19.53 12.73 9.39
CA TRP A 255 19.22 11.85 8.25
C TRP A 255 18.16 12.43 7.33
N MET A 256 17.11 13.05 7.91
CA MET A 256 16.08 13.74 7.11
C MET A 256 16.64 14.94 6.35
N LYS A 257 17.66 15.62 6.89
CA LYS A 257 18.34 16.72 6.19
C LYS A 257 19.23 16.20 5.06
N GLU A 258 19.98 15.12 5.27
CA GLU A 258 20.93 14.55 4.31
C GLU A 258 20.25 13.82 3.15
N ARG A 259 19.24 13.00 3.45
CA ARG A 259 18.59 12.11 2.47
C ARG A 259 17.18 12.57 2.07
N GLY A 260 16.71 13.65 2.64
CA GLY A 260 15.32 14.08 2.53
C GLY A 260 14.41 13.32 3.50
N ALA A 261 13.24 13.90 3.75
CA ALA A 261 12.26 13.34 4.69
C ALA A 261 11.63 12.02 4.23
N GLY A 262 11.82 11.61 2.97
CA GLY A 262 11.22 10.40 2.44
C GLY A 262 9.69 10.41 2.62
N HIS A 263 9.17 9.36 3.26
CA HIS A 263 7.73 9.25 3.58
C HIS A 263 7.37 9.77 4.99
N TYR A 264 8.23 10.53 5.67
CA TYR A 264 7.97 11.00 7.04
C TYR A 264 6.64 11.74 7.17
N LYS A 265 6.31 12.61 6.20
CA LYS A 265 5.01 13.28 6.16
C LYS A 265 3.86 12.29 6.06
N PHE A 266 3.99 11.27 5.23
CA PHE A 266 2.96 10.22 5.07
C PHE A 266 2.84 9.35 6.33
N ILE A 267 3.96 9.06 7.02
CA ILE A 267 3.93 8.39 8.33
C ILE A 267 3.12 9.22 9.34
N ASN A 268 3.30 10.55 9.37
CA ASN A 268 2.49 11.44 10.21
C ASN A 268 1.00 11.39 9.84
N GLU A 269 0.65 11.30 8.56
CA GLU A 269 -0.75 11.16 8.10
C GLU A 269 -1.35 9.83 8.58
N ILE A 270 -0.59 8.73 8.52
CA ILE A 270 -1.00 7.44 9.07
C ILE A 270 -1.23 7.56 10.58
N MET A 271 -0.28 8.11 11.33
CA MET A 271 -0.39 8.30 12.78
C MET A 271 -1.57 9.20 13.13
N PHE A 272 -1.83 10.24 12.32
CA PHE A 272 -3.00 11.08 12.51
C PHE A 272 -4.30 10.29 12.32
N THR A 273 -4.41 9.47 11.30
CA THR A 273 -5.58 8.62 11.07
C THR A 273 -5.81 7.65 12.21
N LEU A 274 -4.73 7.07 12.74
CA LEU A 274 -4.80 6.11 13.84
C LEU A 274 -5.16 6.77 15.19
N PHE A 275 -4.64 7.97 15.50
CA PHE A 275 -4.62 8.48 16.87
C PHE A 275 -5.41 9.77 17.11
N SER A 276 -5.73 10.57 16.08
CA SER A 276 -6.38 11.88 16.26
C SER A 276 -7.69 11.83 17.05
N ASN A 277 -8.46 10.76 16.87
CA ASN A 277 -9.74 10.57 17.56
C ASN A 277 -9.59 10.22 19.05
N SER A 278 -8.40 9.91 19.51
CA SER A 278 -8.10 9.63 20.93
C SER A 278 -7.60 10.84 21.68
N LEU A 279 -7.18 11.87 20.98
CA LEU A 279 -6.68 13.12 21.54
C LEU A 279 -7.85 14.07 21.84
N THR A 280 -8.74 13.66 22.73
CA THR A 280 -9.99 14.40 23.01
C THR A 280 -9.77 15.70 23.76
N SER A 281 -8.69 15.82 24.53
CA SER A 281 -8.30 17.01 25.28
C SER A 281 -7.49 18.03 24.46
N ILE A 282 -7.07 17.66 23.24
CA ILE A 282 -6.26 18.51 22.36
C ILE A 282 -7.17 19.18 21.33
N SER A 283 -6.98 20.50 21.13
CA SER A 283 -7.71 21.23 20.08
C SER A 283 -7.42 20.66 18.71
N GLU A 284 -8.39 20.66 17.81
CA GLU A 284 -8.25 20.10 16.45
C GLU A 284 -7.05 20.72 15.70
N GLY A 285 -6.83 22.04 15.83
CA GLY A 285 -5.70 22.73 15.19
C GLY A 285 -4.32 22.31 15.73
N SER A 286 -4.24 21.86 16.97
CA SER A 286 -2.98 21.43 17.60
C SER A 286 -2.68 19.94 17.43
N LYS A 287 -3.66 19.12 17.08
CA LYS A 287 -3.48 17.67 16.92
C LYS A 287 -2.39 17.29 15.93
N PRO A 288 -2.27 17.90 14.73
CA PRO A 288 -1.20 17.52 13.79
C PRO A 288 0.19 17.69 14.39
N GLN A 289 0.44 18.79 15.09
CA GLN A 289 1.72 19.05 15.74
C GLN A 289 2.00 18.06 16.88
N VAL A 290 1.03 17.79 17.74
CA VAL A 290 1.17 16.82 18.84
C VAL A 290 1.45 15.43 18.29
N ILE A 291 0.75 15.03 17.23
CA ILE A 291 0.98 13.72 16.60
C ILE A 291 2.39 13.63 16.02
N GLU A 292 2.83 14.66 15.31
CA GLU A 292 4.17 14.67 14.71
C GLU A 292 5.28 14.65 15.76
N THR A 293 5.22 15.55 16.74
CA THR A 293 6.34 15.78 17.68
C THR A 293 6.36 14.83 18.87
N GLN A 294 5.21 14.29 19.27
CA GLN A 294 5.10 13.43 20.47
C GLN A 294 4.77 11.99 20.10
N ILE A 295 3.91 11.73 19.14
CA ILE A 295 3.49 10.37 18.82
C ILE A 295 4.38 9.74 17.75
N THR A 296 4.51 10.37 16.58
CA THR A 296 5.30 9.82 15.47
C THR A 296 6.77 9.72 15.85
N MET A 297 7.33 10.81 16.36
CA MET A 297 8.74 10.84 16.75
C MET A 297 9.02 9.81 17.86
N ASP A 298 8.13 9.71 18.84
CA ASP A 298 8.30 8.78 19.97
C ASP A 298 8.29 7.32 19.51
N TYR A 299 7.38 6.93 18.60
CA TYR A 299 7.38 5.59 18.02
C TYR A 299 8.67 5.29 17.24
N ILE A 300 9.13 6.23 16.40
CA ILE A 300 10.36 6.04 15.61
C ILE A 300 11.57 5.92 16.53
N VAL A 301 11.71 6.83 17.51
CA VAL A 301 12.84 6.86 18.44
C VAL A 301 12.86 5.59 19.29
N ASN A 302 11.73 5.22 19.93
CA ASN A 302 11.68 4.04 20.78
C ASN A 302 11.96 2.76 19.99
N TYR A 303 11.50 2.66 18.73
CA TYR A 303 11.81 1.52 17.86
C TYR A 303 13.31 1.39 17.60
N ILE A 304 13.97 2.49 17.21
CA ILE A 304 15.41 2.48 16.93
C ILE A 304 16.22 2.25 18.22
N VAL A 305 15.84 2.89 19.31
CA VAL A 305 16.50 2.71 20.62
C VAL A 305 16.45 1.26 21.08
N ASP A 306 15.30 0.60 20.96
CA ASP A 306 15.14 -0.81 21.34
C ASP A 306 16.08 -1.72 20.53
N VAL A 307 16.20 -1.48 19.23
CA VAL A 307 17.16 -2.20 18.38
C VAL A 307 18.60 -1.95 18.85
N LEU A 308 18.97 -0.71 19.17
CA LEU A 308 20.34 -0.39 19.57
C LEU A 308 20.71 -0.98 20.94
N VAL A 309 19.79 -0.95 21.89
CA VAL A 309 19.97 -1.57 23.21
C VAL A 309 20.29 -3.06 23.09
N HIS A 310 19.58 -3.78 22.23
CA HIS A 310 19.72 -5.23 22.13
C HIS A 310 20.81 -5.69 21.16
N PHE A 311 21.12 -4.91 20.12
CA PHE A 311 22.02 -5.30 19.04
C PHE A 311 23.28 -4.45 18.89
N THR A 312 23.64 -3.64 19.88
CA THR A 312 24.94 -2.96 19.87
C THR A 312 26.05 -3.98 20.06
N LYS A 313 26.71 -4.32 18.98
CA LYS A 313 27.83 -5.23 18.93
C LYS A 313 28.98 -4.57 18.20
N PHE A 314 30.16 -4.75 18.72
CA PHE A 314 31.40 -4.33 18.06
C PHE A 314 32.10 -5.54 17.46
N LYS A 315 32.64 -5.39 16.28
CA LYS A 315 33.60 -6.35 15.76
C LYS A 315 34.90 -6.30 16.55
N GLU A 316 35.74 -7.31 16.40
CA GLU A 316 37.06 -7.39 17.06
C GLU A 316 37.94 -6.19 16.77
N ASP A 317 37.80 -5.58 15.57
CA ASP A 317 38.50 -4.36 15.17
C ASP A 317 37.92 -3.05 15.75
N GLY A 318 36.91 -3.16 16.61
CA GLY A 318 36.24 -2.03 17.27
C GLY A 318 35.20 -1.33 16.41
N THR A 319 34.84 -1.83 15.23
CA THR A 319 33.78 -1.28 14.41
C THR A 319 32.40 -1.78 14.81
N LEU A 320 31.39 -0.90 14.71
CA LEU A 320 30.00 -1.24 14.99
C LEU A 320 29.51 -2.28 13.98
N ASN A 321 28.86 -3.34 14.48
CA ASN A 321 28.30 -4.41 13.66
C ASN A 321 26.83 -4.67 14.01
N LEU A 322 25.92 -4.20 13.14
CA LEU A 322 24.47 -4.46 13.25
C LEU A 322 24.02 -5.72 12.47
N ARG A 323 24.99 -6.58 12.07
CA ARG A 323 24.69 -7.76 11.25
C ARG A 323 23.76 -8.74 11.94
N GLU A 324 23.92 -8.93 13.23
CA GLU A 324 23.04 -9.83 14.00
C GLU A 324 21.58 -9.39 13.95
N TYR A 325 21.31 -8.08 14.11
CA TYR A 325 19.96 -7.55 13.94
C TYR A 325 19.40 -7.79 12.53
N LEU A 326 20.21 -7.54 11.51
CA LEU A 326 19.81 -7.81 10.13
C LEU A 326 19.40 -9.29 9.96
N ASP A 327 20.26 -10.21 10.38
CA ASP A 327 20.13 -11.64 10.12
C ASP A 327 19.03 -12.31 10.96
N THR A 328 18.77 -11.81 12.16
CA THR A 328 17.81 -12.44 13.08
C THR A 328 16.44 -11.80 13.09
N VAL A 329 16.33 -10.49 12.86
CA VAL A 329 15.06 -9.76 13.00
C VAL A 329 14.65 -9.06 11.72
N PHE A 330 15.49 -8.15 11.20
CA PHE A 330 15.08 -7.26 10.11
C PHE A 330 14.55 -8.01 8.89
N ILE A 331 15.25 -9.04 8.43
CA ILE A 331 14.84 -9.84 7.26
C ILE A 331 13.52 -10.57 7.45
N GLN A 332 13.20 -10.96 8.70
CA GLN A 332 11.94 -11.64 9.01
C GLN A 332 10.77 -10.66 9.16
N VAL A 333 11.06 -9.38 9.34
CA VAL A 333 10.06 -8.33 9.56
C VAL A 333 9.77 -7.53 8.31
N VAL A 334 10.75 -7.27 7.45
CA VAL A 334 10.66 -6.25 6.39
C VAL A 334 9.46 -6.41 5.45
N ASP A 335 9.20 -7.62 4.94
CA ASP A 335 8.09 -7.86 4.02
C ASP A 335 6.75 -8.02 4.74
N VAL A 336 6.77 -8.52 5.98
CA VAL A 336 5.58 -8.59 6.84
C VAL A 336 5.14 -7.19 7.26
N TRP A 337 6.08 -6.29 7.58
CA TRP A 337 5.83 -4.87 7.81
C TRP A 337 5.14 -4.23 6.61
N GLY A 338 5.74 -4.39 5.43
CA GLY A 338 5.16 -3.87 4.19
C GLY A 338 3.76 -4.42 3.95
N PHE A 339 3.55 -5.72 4.16
CA PHE A 339 2.23 -6.33 4.02
C PHE A 339 1.19 -5.72 4.97
N ILE A 340 1.52 -5.51 6.24
CA ILE A 340 0.58 -4.89 7.19
C ILE A 340 0.25 -3.47 6.76
N SER A 341 1.22 -2.70 6.26
CA SER A 341 0.99 -1.33 5.78
C SER A 341 -0.02 -1.24 4.62
N VAL A 342 -0.24 -2.33 3.88
CA VAL A 342 -1.24 -2.41 2.80
C VAL A 342 -2.66 -2.18 3.29
N TYR A 343 -2.93 -2.39 4.57
CA TYR A 343 -4.26 -2.13 5.16
C TYR A 343 -4.52 -0.63 5.42
N TYR A 344 -3.56 0.26 5.15
CA TYR A 344 -3.75 1.69 5.37
C TYR A 344 -4.95 2.28 4.63
N PRO A 345 -5.19 2.01 3.33
CA PRO A 345 -6.37 2.53 2.63
C PRO A 345 -7.70 2.08 3.27
N MET A 346 -7.75 0.89 3.88
CA MET A 346 -8.93 0.39 4.57
C MET A 346 -9.19 1.17 5.87
N ILE A 347 -8.15 1.44 6.67
CA ILE A 347 -8.29 2.21 7.90
C ILE A 347 -8.56 3.70 7.60
N GLU A 348 -7.99 4.24 6.53
CA GLU A 348 -8.25 5.59 6.06
C GLU A 348 -9.72 5.76 5.63
N LEU A 349 -10.27 4.81 4.86
CA LEU A 349 -11.68 4.80 4.47
C LEU A 349 -12.60 4.83 5.69
N LEU A 350 -12.32 4.04 6.71
CA LEU A 350 -13.07 4.02 7.98
C LEU A 350 -12.82 5.31 8.79
N GLY A 351 -11.58 5.78 8.87
CA GLY A 351 -11.17 6.97 9.59
C GLY A 351 -11.84 8.25 9.07
N ASN A 352 -11.98 8.38 7.75
CA ASN A 352 -12.68 9.51 7.12
C ASN A 352 -14.18 9.56 7.47
N SER A 353 -14.74 8.47 7.94
CA SER A 353 -16.14 8.36 8.39
C SER A 353 -16.26 8.07 9.89
N TYR A 354 -15.21 8.26 10.67
CA TYR A 354 -15.09 7.78 12.06
C TYR A 354 -16.28 8.15 12.94
N ALA A 355 -16.77 9.39 12.83
CA ALA A 355 -17.91 9.89 13.59
C ALA A 355 -19.24 9.18 13.29
N ARG A 356 -19.34 8.54 12.13
CA ARG A 356 -20.55 7.85 11.66
C ARG A 356 -20.42 6.34 11.72
N LEU A 357 -19.29 5.81 12.19
CA LEU A 357 -19.08 4.37 12.28
C LEU A 357 -20.08 3.74 13.25
N THR A 358 -20.70 2.67 12.82
CA THR A 358 -21.47 1.79 13.70
C THR A 358 -20.54 1.09 14.70
N LYS A 359 -21.10 0.53 15.79
CA LYS A 359 -20.30 -0.23 16.78
C LYS A 359 -19.47 -1.36 16.14
N GLN A 360 -19.98 -1.99 15.10
CA GLN A 360 -19.26 -3.06 14.40
C GLN A 360 -18.12 -2.52 13.53
N GLU A 361 -18.35 -1.44 12.80
CA GLU A 361 -17.32 -0.76 12.00
C GLU A 361 -16.20 -0.22 12.86
N LEU A 362 -16.55 0.33 14.04
CA LEU A 362 -15.57 0.77 15.02
C LEU A 362 -14.70 -0.38 15.54
N LYS A 363 -15.25 -1.60 15.72
CA LYS A 363 -14.46 -2.79 16.07
C LYS A 363 -13.47 -3.14 14.95
N ILE A 364 -13.88 -3.02 13.69
CA ILE A 364 -13.01 -3.28 12.54
C ILE A 364 -11.86 -2.25 12.52
N PHE A 365 -12.19 -0.96 12.65
CA PHE A 365 -11.18 0.11 12.75
C PHE A 365 -10.18 -0.14 13.89
N ASN A 366 -10.67 -0.44 15.08
CA ASN A 366 -9.82 -0.71 16.26
C ASN A 366 -8.95 -1.95 16.08
N GLN A 367 -9.44 -2.98 15.39
CA GLN A 367 -8.65 -4.19 15.12
C GLN A 367 -7.50 -3.89 14.13
N ILE A 368 -7.76 -3.11 13.07
CA ILE A 368 -6.68 -2.68 12.15
C ILE A 368 -5.69 -1.78 12.89
N GLN A 369 -6.17 -0.82 13.67
CA GLN A 369 -5.32 0.04 14.51
C GLN A 369 -4.44 -0.78 15.47
N PHE A 370 -5.03 -1.80 16.12
CA PHE A 370 -4.29 -2.70 16.98
C PHE A 370 -3.18 -3.44 16.22
N ILE A 371 -3.48 -3.99 15.04
CA ILE A 371 -2.50 -4.68 14.19
C ILE A 371 -1.35 -3.73 13.81
N PHE A 372 -1.65 -2.48 13.43
CA PHE A 372 -0.60 -1.50 13.11
C PHE A 372 0.29 -1.19 14.30
N VAL A 373 -0.30 -0.94 15.47
CA VAL A 373 0.47 -0.61 16.66
C VAL A 373 1.29 -1.79 17.15
N GLU A 374 0.68 -2.96 17.24
CA GLU A 374 1.35 -4.17 17.79
C GLU A 374 2.49 -4.65 16.89
N TYR A 375 2.29 -4.65 15.57
CA TYR A 375 3.25 -5.29 14.68
C TYR A 375 4.18 -4.32 13.95
N LEU A 376 3.80 -3.05 13.79
CA LEU A 376 4.65 -2.06 13.12
C LEU A 376 5.33 -1.10 14.11
N TYR A 377 4.59 -0.54 15.06
CA TYR A 377 5.06 0.63 15.79
C TYR A 377 5.58 0.33 17.19
N ASN A 378 5.24 -0.82 17.77
CA ASN A 378 5.87 -1.25 19.02
C ASN A 378 7.37 -1.48 18.82
N PRO A 379 8.22 -1.08 19.79
CA PRO A 379 9.63 -1.44 19.81
C PRO A 379 9.82 -2.95 19.61
N ARG A 380 10.82 -3.33 18.82
CA ARG A 380 10.94 -4.73 18.40
C ARG A 380 12.39 -5.15 18.20
N HIS A 381 12.86 -5.99 19.06
CA HIS A 381 14.14 -6.67 18.96
C HIS A 381 14.01 -8.19 18.67
N GLU A 382 12.78 -8.66 18.44
CA GLU A 382 12.45 -10.02 18.09
C GLU A 382 11.63 -10.06 16.80
N PRO A 383 11.65 -11.13 16.01
CA PRO A 383 10.77 -11.31 14.87
C PRO A 383 9.29 -11.21 15.24
N ILE A 384 8.45 -10.88 14.26
CA ILE A 384 6.99 -10.91 14.43
C ILE A 384 6.54 -12.35 14.68
N ASP A 385 5.76 -12.55 15.76
CA ASP A 385 5.07 -13.83 15.97
C ASP A 385 3.98 -14.02 14.89
N MET A 386 4.32 -14.81 13.88
CA MET A 386 3.44 -15.08 12.75
C MET A 386 2.16 -15.82 13.13
N ALA A 387 2.17 -16.62 14.21
CA ALA A 387 0.97 -17.33 14.67
C ALA A 387 -0.03 -16.34 15.28
N MET A 388 0.47 -15.40 16.08
CA MET A 388 -0.35 -14.31 16.64
C MET A 388 -0.87 -13.40 15.54
N LEU A 389 -0.02 -12.96 14.59
CA LEU A 389 -0.45 -12.13 13.46
C LEU A 389 -1.55 -12.81 12.64
N TYR A 390 -1.42 -14.11 12.36
CA TYR A 390 -2.46 -14.86 11.63
C TYR A 390 -3.77 -14.93 12.42
N SER A 391 -3.71 -15.05 13.75
CA SER A 391 -4.91 -15.01 14.60
C SER A 391 -5.59 -13.65 14.52
N ASP A 392 -4.84 -12.56 14.65
CA ASP A 392 -5.38 -11.20 14.64
C ASP A 392 -5.96 -10.81 13.27
N LEU A 393 -5.31 -11.24 12.18
CA LEU A 393 -5.85 -11.08 10.82
C LEU A 393 -7.12 -11.91 10.63
N LYS A 394 -7.18 -13.13 11.15
CA LYS A 394 -8.40 -13.94 11.11
C LYS A 394 -9.53 -13.28 11.89
N ASP A 395 -9.24 -12.68 13.04
CA ASP A 395 -10.23 -11.95 13.83
C ASP A 395 -10.72 -10.71 13.09
N LEU A 396 -9.85 -9.99 12.39
CA LEU A 396 -10.25 -8.91 11.49
C LEU A 396 -11.24 -9.42 10.42
N GLY A 397 -10.92 -10.52 9.75
CA GLY A 397 -11.82 -11.15 8.78
C GLY A 397 -13.18 -11.53 9.36
N ASN A 398 -13.20 -12.09 10.58
CA ASN A 398 -14.42 -12.43 11.30
C ASN A 398 -15.27 -11.18 11.61
N LEU A 399 -14.65 -10.08 12.04
CA LEU A 399 -15.34 -8.82 12.33
C LEU A 399 -16.01 -8.23 11.08
N ILE A 400 -15.30 -8.26 9.93
CA ILE A 400 -15.87 -7.81 8.64
C ILE A 400 -17.04 -8.73 8.23
N HIS A 401 -16.90 -10.05 8.37
CA HIS A 401 -17.94 -11.02 8.03
C HIS A 401 -19.20 -10.87 8.90
N ILE A 402 -19.07 -10.62 10.20
CA ILE A 402 -20.19 -10.36 11.10
C ILE A 402 -20.99 -9.12 10.63
N LYS A 403 -20.30 -8.06 10.18
CA LYS A 403 -20.95 -6.88 9.60
C LYS A 403 -21.82 -7.21 8.40
N LEU A 404 -21.36 -8.12 7.53
CA LEU A 404 -22.11 -8.57 6.36
C LEU A 404 -23.36 -9.36 6.72
N ARG A 405 -23.28 -10.29 7.69
CA ARG A 405 -24.42 -11.08 8.14
C ARG A 405 -25.52 -10.23 8.79
N GLY A 406 -25.15 -9.14 9.48
CA GLY A 406 -26.09 -8.21 10.08
C GLY A 406 -26.97 -7.51 9.05
N LYS A 407 -26.43 -7.14 7.88
CA LYS A 407 -27.20 -6.54 6.76
C LYS A 407 -28.23 -7.53 6.17
N LYS A 408 -27.87 -8.80 5.99
CA LYS A 408 -28.79 -9.81 5.40
C LYS A 408 -30.00 -10.09 6.29
N LYS A 409 -29.89 -10.01 7.62
CA LYS A 409 -31.03 -10.18 8.54
C LYS A 409 -32.01 -9.01 8.50
N THR A 410 -31.54 -7.78 8.33
CA THR A 410 -32.40 -6.59 8.25
C THR A 410 -33.18 -6.51 6.93
N THR A 411 -32.60 -6.95 5.82
CA THR A 411 -33.28 -7.02 4.52
C THR A 411 -34.32 -8.14 4.47
N SER A 412 -34.09 -9.29 5.10
CA SER A 412 -35.07 -10.41 5.14
C SER A 412 -36.25 -10.13 6.05
N VAL A 413 -36.12 -9.28 7.06
CA VAL A 413 -37.23 -8.84 7.93
C VAL A 413 -38.10 -7.77 7.25
N SER A 414 -37.53 -6.94 6.38
CA SER A 414 -38.33 -5.96 5.60
C SER A 414 -39.10 -6.58 4.42
N GLU A 415 -38.64 -7.70 3.88
CA GLU A 415 -39.38 -8.44 2.83
C GLU A 415 -40.46 -9.38 3.38
N SER A 416 -40.37 -9.82 4.65
CA SER A 416 -41.38 -10.66 5.28
C SER A 416 -42.55 -9.89 5.92
N SER A 417 -42.42 -8.57 6.10
CA SER A 417 -43.50 -7.72 6.64
C SER A 417 -44.43 -7.11 5.58
N SER A 418 -44.17 -7.36 4.29
CA SER A 418 -45.02 -6.86 3.18
C SER A 418 -45.92 -7.95 2.53
N LYS A 419 -45.98 -9.16 3.11
CA LYS A 419 -46.80 -10.29 2.61
C LYS A 419 -47.87 -10.80 3.58
N SER A 420 -48.52 -9.94 4.34
CA SER A 420 -49.69 -10.37 5.13
C SER A 420 -50.68 -9.23 5.26
N SER A 421 -51.39 -8.91 4.17
CA SER A 421 -52.77 -8.39 4.22
C SER A 421 -53.31 -8.24 2.80
N SER A 422 -54.00 -9.23 2.31
CA SER A 422 -55.25 -9.15 1.54
C SER A 422 -55.71 -10.53 1.05
N LEU A 423 -56.53 -11.14 1.84
CA LEU A 423 -57.48 -12.15 1.39
C LEU A 423 -58.89 -11.55 1.55
N ASN A 424 -59.66 -11.66 0.48
CA ASN A 424 -61.08 -11.50 0.30
C ASN A 424 -61.56 -10.26 -0.47
N SER A 425 -61.89 -10.48 -1.74
CA SER A 425 -63.27 -10.55 -2.16
C SER A 425 -63.38 -10.74 -3.68
N LEU A 426 -64.37 -11.55 -3.98
CA LEU A 426 -64.77 -12.08 -5.29
C LEU A 426 -65.25 -11.03 -6.31
N SER A 427 -65.10 -11.44 -7.55
CA SER A 427 -66.08 -11.44 -8.66
C SER A 427 -66.08 -10.27 -9.67
N SER A 428 -66.01 -10.76 -10.87
CA SER A 428 -66.77 -10.42 -12.08
C SER A 428 -66.24 -9.46 -13.13
N LYS A 429 -65.96 -10.12 -14.21
CA LYS A 429 -66.34 -9.86 -15.62
C LYS A 429 -66.01 -8.55 -16.36
N LYS A 430 -65.30 -8.85 -17.45
CA LYS A 430 -65.56 -8.43 -18.86
C LYS A 430 -65.18 -7.04 -19.37
N SER A 431 -64.36 -7.11 -20.38
CA SER A 431 -64.50 -6.60 -21.76
C SER A 431 -63.88 -5.29 -22.14
N SER A 432 -63.00 -5.46 -23.08
CA SER A 432 -62.90 -4.80 -24.39
C SER A 432 -62.46 -3.36 -24.54
N SER A 433 -61.48 -3.28 -25.37
CA SER A 433 -61.33 -2.40 -26.54
C SER A 433 -60.51 -1.12 -26.44
N LYS A 434 -59.45 -1.20 -27.17
CA LYS A 434 -59.04 -0.40 -28.36
C LYS A 434 -58.84 1.12 -28.25
N SER A 435 -57.69 1.47 -28.75
CA SER A 435 -57.39 2.57 -29.68
C SER A 435 -56.92 3.90 -29.03
N SER A 436 -55.77 4.30 -29.39
CA SER A 436 -55.21 5.04 -30.51
C SER A 436 -54.73 6.44 -30.16
N SER A 437 -53.52 6.69 -30.55
CA SER A 437 -52.99 7.90 -31.18
C SER A 437 -53.08 9.21 -30.40
N SER A 438 -52.13 10.08 -30.30
CA SER A 438 -51.14 10.63 -31.24
C SER A 438 -50.56 11.94 -30.65
N LYS A 439 -49.30 12.22 -30.99
CA LYS A 439 -48.72 13.56 -31.26
C LYS A 439 -48.72 14.60 -30.10
N SER A 440 -47.71 15.36 -29.84
CA SER A 440 -46.65 16.01 -30.61
C SER A 440 -45.77 16.84 -29.65
N LEU A 441 -44.53 16.98 -30.03
CA LEU A 441 -43.51 17.95 -29.60
C LEU A 441 -43.99 19.45 -29.80
N PRO A 442 -43.31 20.48 -29.30
CA PRO A 442 -41.88 20.71 -29.34
C PRO A 442 -41.21 21.48 -28.18
N ALA A 443 -39.94 21.30 -28.10
CA ALA A 443 -38.78 22.18 -27.84
C ALA A 443 -38.92 23.52 -27.14
N GLN A 444 -38.04 23.74 -26.16
CA GLN A 444 -37.13 24.91 -26.11
C GLN A 444 -35.96 24.69 -25.17
N LYS A 445 -34.73 24.86 -25.67
CA LYS A 445 -33.52 25.22 -24.91
C LYS A 445 -33.59 26.71 -24.54
N PRO A 446 -32.92 27.23 -23.51
CA PRO A 446 -31.51 27.53 -23.66
C PRO A 446 -30.58 27.42 -22.42
N ASP A 447 -29.33 27.37 -22.75
CA ASP A 447 -28.13 28.05 -22.23
C ASP A 447 -27.50 27.73 -20.88
N LYS A 448 -26.30 27.22 -21.03
CA LYS A 448 -25.01 27.55 -20.40
C LYS A 448 -24.92 27.72 -18.87
N ALA A 449 -24.29 26.74 -18.25
CA ALA A 449 -23.39 27.02 -17.14
C ALA A 449 -22.19 26.06 -17.19
N SER A 450 -21.08 26.67 -17.40
CA SER A 450 -19.66 26.34 -17.18
C SER A 450 -19.29 25.01 -16.51
N GLY A 451 -18.44 24.28 -17.20
CA GLY A 451 -17.79 23.07 -16.73
C GLY A 451 -16.88 23.29 -15.53
N ILE A 452 -17.04 22.46 -14.55
CA ILE A 452 -16.06 22.26 -13.49
C ILE A 452 -15.25 21.02 -13.84
N LYS A 453 -14.01 21.25 -14.25
CA LYS A 453 -12.99 20.22 -14.45
C LYS A 453 -12.66 19.58 -13.10
N ASN A 454 -13.04 18.33 -12.88
CA ASN A 454 -12.55 17.55 -11.75
C ASN A 454 -11.09 17.17 -12.01
N ASN A 455 -10.18 17.96 -11.46
CA ASN A 455 -8.79 17.58 -11.25
C ASN A 455 -8.74 16.65 -10.05
N LYS A 456 -8.66 15.33 -10.29
CA LYS A 456 -8.27 14.36 -9.26
C LYS A 456 -6.74 14.36 -9.12
N THR A 457 -6.18 15.40 -8.57
CA THR A 457 -4.94 15.29 -7.81
C THR A 457 -5.33 14.86 -6.41
N ARG A 458 -4.71 13.82 -5.88
CA ARG A 458 -4.77 13.44 -4.47
C ARG A 458 -4.49 14.70 -3.62
N LYS A 459 -5.51 15.48 -3.33
CA LYS A 459 -5.50 16.46 -2.25
C LYS A 459 -6.14 15.75 -1.07
N TYR A 460 -5.32 15.29 -0.13
CA TYR A 460 -5.76 14.98 1.22
C TYR A 460 -6.44 16.24 1.79
N ARG A 461 -7.73 16.33 1.64
CA ARG A 461 -8.60 17.29 2.32
C ARG A 461 -9.62 16.50 3.11
N GLY A 462 -9.22 16.11 4.30
CA GLY A 462 -10.15 15.65 5.31
C GLY A 462 -10.71 16.87 6.05
N GLU A 463 -11.95 17.24 5.80
CA GLU A 463 -12.72 17.94 6.83
C GLU A 463 -13.02 16.92 7.93
N ARG A 464 -12.43 17.12 9.10
CA ARG A 464 -12.50 16.20 10.22
C ARG A 464 -13.50 16.72 11.24
N SER A 465 -14.54 15.95 11.46
CA SER A 465 -15.43 16.16 12.61
C SER A 465 -14.84 15.43 13.83
N SER A 466 -14.66 16.18 14.92
CA SER A 466 -14.20 15.66 16.21
C SER A 466 -15.31 14.88 16.91
N ILE A 467 -15.07 13.61 17.19
CA ILE A 467 -15.89 12.84 18.13
C ILE A 467 -14.98 12.06 19.08
N SER A 468 -15.24 12.20 20.38
CA SER A 468 -14.50 11.50 21.42
C SER A 468 -14.99 10.07 21.60
N PHE A 469 -14.06 9.11 21.56
CA PHE A 469 -14.31 7.73 21.94
C PHE A 469 -13.53 7.36 23.19
N LYS A 470 -14.24 6.76 24.17
CA LYS A 470 -13.55 6.07 25.27
C LYS A 470 -12.86 4.83 24.72
N ARG A 471 -11.55 4.79 24.72
CA ARG A 471 -10.76 3.63 24.35
C ARG A 471 -10.90 2.52 25.37
N LYS A 472 -10.89 1.27 24.88
CA LYS A 472 -10.27 0.21 25.65
C LYS A 472 -8.78 0.54 25.77
N PRO A 473 -8.17 0.40 26.95
CA PRO A 473 -6.72 0.57 27.08
C PRO A 473 -6.01 -0.38 26.11
N PRO A 474 -4.86 0.01 25.56
CA PRO A 474 -4.04 -0.87 24.75
C PRO A 474 -3.73 -2.14 25.51
N PRO A 475 -3.45 -3.26 24.81
CA PRO A 475 -3.08 -4.51 25.46
C PRO A 475 -1.94 -4.29 26.45
N LYS A 476 -1.88 -5.08 27.52
CA LYS A 476 -0.93 -4.91 28.65
C LYS A 476 0.55 -4.84 28.25
N ARG A 477 0.90 -5.26 27.01
CA ARG A 477 2.26 -5.16 26.45
C ARG A 477 2.62 -3.75 25.96
N PHE A 478 1.64 -2.89 25.76
CA PHE A 478 1.87 -1.54 25.27
C PHE A 478 2.30 -0.64 26.43
N LYS A 479 3.61 -0.44 26.58
CA LYS A 479 4.23 0.44 27.57
C LYS A 479 4.58 1.80 26.97
N ASN A 480 3.62 2.48 26.34
CA ASN A 480 3.91 3.82 25.85
C ASN A 480 3.44 4.87 26.86
N PRO A 481 4.34 5.57 27.55
CA PRO A 481 4.01 6.57 28.57
C PRO A 481 3.25 7.78 28.02
N VAL A 482 3.31 8.03 26.69
CA VAL A 482 2.59 9.15 26.05
C VAL A 482 1.09 9.11 26.30
N PHE A 483 0.50 7.93 26.47
CA PHE A 483 -0.94 7.82 26.79
C PHE A 483 -1.28 8.06 28.27
N LEU A 484 -0.29 8.02 29.16
CA LEU A 484 -0.50 8.24 30.60
C LEU A 484 -0.30 9.70 31.01
N SER A 485 0.41 10.51 30.21
CA SER A 485 0.72 11.92 30.50
C SER A 485 -0.26 12.93 29.90
N ILE A 486 -1.14 12.50 28.99
CA ILE A 486 -2.18 13.35 28.42
C ILE A 486 -3.50 13.12 29.19
N LYS A 487 -3.57 13.63 30.40
CA LYS A 487 -4.80 13.74 31.20
C LYS A 487 -5.44 15.10 30.99
#